data_44cb316453324ce4f94da151220dfa93
#
_entry.id   44cb316453324ce4f94da151220dfa93
#
_cell.length_a   1.000
_cell.length_b   1.000
_cell.length_c   1.000
_cell.angle_alpha   90.00
_cell.angle_beta   90.00
_cell.angle_gamma   90.00
#
_symmetry.space_group_name_H-M   'P 1'
#
loop_
_entity.id
_entity.type
_entity.pdbx_description
1 polymer ?
#
loop_
_entity_poly.entity_id
_entity_poly.type
_entity_poly.pdbx_seq_one_letter_code
_entity_poly.pdbx_strand_id
1 'polypeptide(L)'
;MNRFALIALTLVAASSQSAAQYVSDAEPFLTAVKSRDGNKATEMIETRPTLVNSRNAKGETALNIAVGRSDDNWTKFLIGKGANVNLAAANGDTPLITAARVGFTDAIDLLLQLGAKVDASNKMGETALILAVQQRQLDAVKLLLAKGANPDRKDAAAGYSARDYAKRDTRNREILAAIEGAGKKPTPAKKEDLDSFKLK
;
A
#
# COMPACT_ATOMS: atom_id res chain seq x y z
N MET A 1 -47.44 -15.98 -25.09
CA MET A 1 -46.15 -15.29 -25.32
C MET A 1 -45.72 -14.63 -24.01
N ASN A 2 -44.56 -15.01 -23.53
CA ASN A 2 -44.13 -14.96 -22.12
C ASN A 2 -43.83 -13.57 -21.58
N ARG A 3 -44.65 -13.06 -20.65
CA ARG A 3 -44.36 -11.84 -19.86
C ARG A 3 -43.10 -12.00 -18.97
N PHE A 4 -42.67 -13.22 -18.68
CA PHE A 4 -41.46 -13.50 -17.88
C PHE A 4 -40.15 -13.29 -18.63
N ALA A 5 -40.13 -13.38 -19.95
CA ALA A 5 -38.93 -13.18 -20.77
C ALA A 5 -38.53 -11.68 -20.87
N LEU A 6 -39.50 -10.78 -20.78
CA LEU A 6 -39.23 -9.33 -20.85
C LEU A 6 -38.62 -8.79 -19.53
N ILE A 7 -38.98 -9.37 -18.38
CA ILE A 7 -38.47 -8.92 -17.07
C ILE A 7 -37.01 -9.36 -16.89
N ALA A 8 -36.63 -10.53 -17.36
CA ALA A 8 -35.25 -11.02 -17.27
C ALA A 8 -34.28 -10.19 -18.15
N LEU A 9 -34.74 -9.75 -19.32
CA LEU A 9 -33.91 -8.95 -20.25
C LEU A 9 -33.67 -7.53 -19.74
N THR A 10 -34.63 -6.93 -19.05
CA THR A 10 -34.49 -5.58 -18.46
C THR A 10 -33.61 -5.56 -17.23
N LEU A 11 -33.58 -6.63 -16.42
CA LEU A 11 -32.68 -6.72 -15.25
C LEU A 11 -31.21 -6.88 -15.65
N VAL A 12 -30.93 -7.65 -16.70
CA VAL A 12 -29.56 -7.83 -17.21
C VAL A 12 -29.03 -6.56 -17.87
N ALA A 13 -29.89 -5.81 -18.58
CA ALA A 13 -29.53 -4.55 -19.21
C ALA A 13 -29.25 -3.44 -18.14
N ALA A 14 -30.00 -3.40 -17.05
CA ALA A 14 -29.80 -2.45 -15.96
C ALA A 14 -28.47 -2.69 -15.20
N SER A 15 -28.07 -3.97 -15.02
CA SER A 15 -26.81 -4.31 -14.35
C SER A 15 -25.59 -3.99 -15.21
N SER A 16 -25.67 -4.16 -16.53
CA SER A 16 -24.57 -3.82 -17.44
C SER A 16 -24.41 -2.31 -17.65
N GLN A 17 -25.50 -1.55 -17.64
CA GLN A 17 -25.45 -0.08 -17.70
C GLN A 17 -24.86 0.51 -16.43
N SER A 18 -25.18 0.00 -15.25
CA SER A 18 -24.60 0.47 -13.98
C SER A 18 -23.10 0.21 -13.90
N ALA A 19 -22.63 -0.95 -14.35
CA ALA A 19 -21.20 -1.27 -14.37
C ALA A 19 -20.42 -0.41 -15.36
N ALA A 20 -20.93 -0.17 -16.57
CA ALA A 20 -20.32 0.71 -17.57
C ALA A 20 -20.27 2.17 -17.08
N GLN A 21 -21.30 2.64 -16.40
CA GLN A 21 -21.36 3.98 -15.81
C GLN A 21 -20.37 4.14 -14.65
N TYR A 22 -20.16 3.06 -13.86
CA TYR A 22 -19.23 3.06 -12.75
C TYR A 22 -17.77 3.23 -13.21
N VAL A 23 -17.39 2.61 -14.30
CA VAL A 23 -16.07 2.78 -14.94
C VAL A 23 -15.94 4.15 -15.59
N SER A 24 -17.03 4.68 -16.18
CA SER A 24 -17.08 5.99 -16.82
C SER A 24 -16.80 7.15 -15.84
N ASP A 25 -17.27 7.04 -14.59
CA ASP A 25 -17.13 8.12 -13.60
C ASP A 25 -15.82 8.05 -12.80
N ALA A 26 -15.17 6.90 -12.78
CA ALA A 26 -13.87 6.72 -12.12
C ALA A 26 -12.76 7.56 -12.78
N GLU A 27 -12.73 7.64 -14.11
CA GLU A 27 -11.68 8.38 -14.82
C GLU A 27 -11.69 9.89 -14.54
N PRO A 28 -12.84 10.60 -14.60
CA PRO A 28 -12.92 12.00 -14.19
C PRO A 28 -12.49 12.24 -12.74
N PHE A 29 -12.88 11.36 -11.81
CA PHE A 29 -12.48 11.44 -10.42
C PHE A 29 -10.96 11.27 -10.26
N LEU A 30 -10.38 10.22 -10.84
CA LEU A 30 -8.93 10.01 -10.77
C LEU A 30 -8.14 11.10 -11.48
N THR A 31 -8.72 11.73 -12.52
CA THR A 31 -8.13 12.92 -13.16
C THR A 31 -8.10 14.09 -12.18
N ALA A 32 -9.18 14.36 -11.43
CA ALA A 32 -9.19 15.38 -10.38
C ALA A 32 -8.14 15.09 -9.29
N VAL A 33 -7.98 13.82 -8.88
CA VAL A 33 -6.92 13.40 -7.96
C VAL A 33 -5.53 13.65 -8.55
N LYS A 34 -5.32 13.31 -9.82
CA LYS A 34 -4.03 13.51 -10.52
C LYS A 34 -3.67 14.99 -10.67
N SER A 35 -4.66 15.86 -10.94
CA SER A 35 -4.47 17.30 -11.06
C SER A 35 -4.48 18.05 -9.73
N ARG A 36 -4.71 17.35 -8.61
CA ARG A 36 -4.87 17.93 -7.26
C ARG A 36 -6.04 18.92 -7.14
N ASP A 37 -7.10 18.71 -7.92
CA ASP A 37 -8.33 19.48 -7.84
C ASP A 37 -9.22 18.98 -6.69
N GLY A 38 -8.96 19.53 -5.49
CA GLY A 38 -9.66 19.13 -4.26
C GLY A 38 -11.14 19.46 -4.28
N ASN A 39 -11.52 20.59 -4.92
CA ASN A 39 -12.93 21.00 -5.01
C ASN A 39 -13.71 20.00 -5.86
N LYS A 40 -13.21 19.70 -7.06
CA LYS A 40 -13.85 18.75 -7.96
C LYS A 40 -13.89 17.33 -7.38
N ALA A 41 -12.81 16.88 -6.76
CA ALA A 41 -12.78 15.57 -6.13
C ALA A 41 -13.78 15.48 -4.97
N THR A 42 -13.90 16.52 -4.15
CA THR A 42 -14.86 16.58 -3.04
C THR A 42 -16.28 16.55 -3.53
N GLU A 43 -16.65 17.39 -4.50
CA GLU A 43 -17.98 17.42 -5.13
C GLU A 43 -18.38 16.03 -5.66
N MET A 44 -17.45 15.37 -6.35
CA MET A 44 -17.70 14.05 -6.92
C MET A 44 -17.90 12.98 -5.83
N ILE A 45 -17.13 13.01 -4.73
CA ILE A 45 -17.28 12.08 -3.61
C ILE A 45 -18.57 12.35 -2.83
N GLU A 46 -18.96 13.61 -2.63
CA GLU A 46 -20.21 13.98 -1.95
C GLU A 46 -21.45 13.49 -2.74
N THR A 47 -21.40 13.62 -4.06
CA THR A 47 -22.46 13.10 -4.94
C THR A 47 -22.45 11.57 -4.97
N ARG A 48 -21.28 10.95 -4.94
CA ARG A 48 -21.10 9.50 -5.06
C ARG A 48 -19.92 8.99 -4.24
N PRO A 49 -20.12 8.67 -2.93
CA PRO A 49 -19.06 8.28 -2.00
C PRO A 49 -18.25 7.05 -2.43
N THR A 50 -18.86 6.16 -3.21
CA THR A 50 -18.19 4.94 -3.69
C THR A 50 -17.02 5.20 -4.65
N LEU A 51 -16.95 6.41 -5.26
CA LEU A 51 -15.88 6.79 -6.18
C LEU A 51 -14.50 6.77 -5.53
N VAL A 52 -14.40 7.04 -4.23
CA VAL A 52 -13.12 7.03 -3.51
C VAL A 52 -12.40 5.68 -3.63
N ASN A 53 -13.17 4.59 -3.78
CA ASN A 53 -12.68 3.23 -3.92
C ASN A 53 -12.83 2.66 -5.34
N SER A 54 -13.10 3.52 -6.33
CA SER A 54 -13.21 3.10 -7.73
C SER A 54 -11.84 2.84 -8.36
N ARG A 55 -11.84 2.05 -9.43
CA ARG A 55 -10.71 1.86 -10.34
C ARG A 55 -11.07 2.38 -11.72
N ASN A 56 -10.12 3.04 -12.37
CA ASN A 56 -10.29 3.37 -13.79
C ASN A 56 -10.03 2.17 -14.69
N ALA A 57 -10.14 2.37 -16.01
CA ALA A 57 -9.88 1.32 -17.01
C ALA A 57 -8.46 0.74 -16.95
N LYS A 58 -7.48 1.51 -16.43
CA LYS A 58 -6.10 1.07 -16.20
C LYS A 58 -5.93 0.33 -14.87
N GLY A 59 -7.01 0.24 -14.07
CA GLY A 59 -7.01 -0.37 -12.75
C GLY A 59 -6.26 0.44 -11.68
N GLU A 60 -6.05 1.73 -11.89
CA GLU A 60 -5.50 2.64 -10.90
C GLU A 60 -6.55 2.96 -9.84
N THR A 61 -6.12 3.21 -8.60
CA THR A 61 -6.96 3.70 -7.50
C THR A 61 -6.48 5.07 -7.03
N ALA A 62 -7.38 5.89 -6.50
CA ALA A 62 -7.05 7.23 -6.03
C ALA A 62 -5.94 7.20 -4.96
N LEU A 63 -6.06 6.29 -3.98
CA LEU A 63 -5.10 6.20 -2.90
C LEU A 63 -3.71 5.76 -3.40
N ASN A 64 -3.61 4.79 -4.33
CA ASN A 64 -2.32 4.40 -4.90
C ASN A 64 -1.68 5.53 -5.71
N ILE A 65 -2.47 6.36 -6.39
CA ILE A 65 -1.97 7.53 -7.12
C ILE A 65 -1.37 8.55 -6.14
N ALA A 66 -2.07 8.89 -5.05
CA ALA A 66 -1.59 9.85 -4.06
C ALA A 66 -0.32 9.34 -3.35
N VAL A 67 -0.33 8.09 -2.89
CA VAL A 67 0.82 7.44 -2.24
C VAL A 67 2.02 7.33 -3.18
N GLY A 68 1.81 6.94 -4.44
CA GLY A 68 2.88 6.82 -5.43
C GLY A 68 3.59 8.13 -5.78
N ARG A 69 2.96 9.27 -5.47
CA ARG A 69 3.54 10.61 -5.60
C ARG A 69 4.10 11.15 -4.28
N SER A 70 4.06 10.36 -3.22
CA SER A 70 4.37 10.78 -1.84
C SER A 70 3.61 12.04 -1.41
N ASP A 71 2.33 12.14 -1.82
CA ASP A 71 1.48 13.28 -1.54
C ASP A 71 0.73 13.06 -0.21
N ASP A 72 1.31 13.56 0.88
CA ASP A 72 0.78 13.37 2.23
C ASP A 72 -0.63 13.96 2.40
N ASN A 73 -0.84 15.16 1.89
CA ASN A 73 -2.14 15.84 1.99
C ASN A 73 -3.24 15.05 1.28
N TRP A 74 -2.97 14.60 0.06
CA TRP A 74 -3.93 13.81 -0.69
C TRP A 74 -4.13 12.40 -0.14
N THR A 75 -3.07 11.80 0.39
CA THR A 75 -3.16 10.50 1.08
C THR A 75 -4.11 10.59 2.28
N LYS A 76 -3.91 11.57 3.15
CA LYS A 76 -4.75 11.81 4.33
C LYS A 76 -6.18 12.21 3.95
N PHE A 77 -6.34 13.07 2.94
CA PHE A 77 -7.66 13.47 2.42
C PHE A 77 -8.47 12.26 1.94
N LEU A 78 -7.88 11.42 1.08
CA LEU A 78 -8.58 10.24 0.55
C LEU A 78 -8.92 9.23 1.64
N ILE A 79 -8.02 8.99 2.59
CA ILE A 79 -8.27 8.15 3.75
C ILE A 79 -9.41 8.71 4.59
N GLY A 80 -9.42 10.02 4.86
CA GLY A 80 -10.51 10.71 5.55
C GLY A 80 -11.86 10.63 4.84
N LYS A 81 -11.86 10.49 3.51
CA LYS A 81 -13.06 10.26 2.68
C LYS A 81 -13.44 8.77 2.55
N GLY A 82 -12.79 7.87 3.28
CA GLY A 82 -13.11 6.44 3.33
C GLY A 82 -12.39 5.58 2.27
N ALA A 83 -11.23 6.01 1.80
CA ALA A 83 -10.41 5.16 0.93
C ALA A 83 -9.99 3.88 1.67
N ASN A 84 -10.18 2.73 1.03
CA ASN A 84 -9.78 1.44 1.57
C ASN A 84 -8.26 1.27 1.47
N VAL A 85 -7.59 1.24 2.61
CA VAL A 85 -6.14 1.12 2.74
C VAL A 85 -5.56 -0.20 2.20
N ASN A 86 -6.41 -1.20 1.95
CA ASN A 86 -6.04 -2.49 1.38
C ASN A 86 -6.46 -2.66 -0.08
N LEU A 87 -7.06 -1.63 -0.72
CA LEU A 87 -7.52 -1.74 -2.10
C LEU A 87 -6.34 -1.73 -3.06
N ALA A 88 -6.06 -2.89 -3.66
CA ALA A 88 -4.97 -3.03 -4.61
C ALA A 88 -5.31 -2.43 -5.99
N ALA A 89 -4.30 -1.94 -6.70
CA ALA A 89 -4.38 -1.58 -8.12
C ALA A 89 -4.44 -2.84 -9.02
N ALA A 90 -4.53 -2.66 -10.34
CA ALA A 90 -4.65 -3.79 -11.29
C ALA A 90 -3.47 -4.77 -11.23
N ASN A 91 -2.26 -4.30 -10.96
CA ASN A 91 -1.06 -5.13 -10.79
C ASN A 91 -0.99 -5.85 -9.43
N GLY A 92 -1.98 -5.62 -8.54
CA GLY A 92 -2.03 -6.18 -7.19
C GLY A 92 -1.31 -5.32 -6.16
N ASP A 93 -0.70 -4.20 -6.53
CA ASP A 93 -0.04 -3.33 -5.56
C ASP A 93 -1.07 -2.69 -4.63
N THR A 94 -0.95 -2.98 -3.35
CA THR A 94 -1.68 -2.25 -2.30
C THR A 94 -1.05 -0.87 -2.07
N PRO A 95 -1.76 0.07 -1.44
CA PRO A 95 -1.15 1.34 -1.03
C PRO A 95 0.14 1.17 -0.22
N LEU A 96 0.20 0.16 0.66
CA LEU A 96 1.41 -0.14 1.44
C LEU A 96 2.59 -0.57 0.55
N ILE A 97 2.34 -1.43 -0.44
CA ILE A 97 3.36 -1.84 -1.42
C ILE A 97 3.86 -0.63 -2.21
N THR A 98 2.94 0.24 -2.65
CA THR A 98 3.28 1.47 -3.37
C THR A 98 4.11 2.41 -2.50
N ALA A 99 3.71 2.64 -1.23
CA ALA A 99 4.45 3.48 -0.28
C ALA A 99 5.88 2.96 -0.03
N ALA A 100 6.01 1.65 0.14
CA ALA A 100 7.31 0.99 0.35
C ALA A 100 8.24 1.13 -0.87
N ARG A 101 7.69 1.03 -2.08
CA ARG A 101 8.44 1.20 -3.34
C ARG A 101 9.04 2.59 -3.46
N VAL A 102 8.29 3.63 -3.09
CA VAL A 102 8.75 5.02 -3.21
C VAL A 102 9.45 5.54 -1.94
N GLY A 103 9.48 4.75 -0.86
CA GLY A 103 10.10 5.13 0.40
C GLY A 103 9.28 6.14 1.23
N PHE A 104 7.96 6.21 1.02
CA PHE A 104 7.08 7.14 1.74
C PHE A 104 6.75 6.61 3.14
N THR A 105 7.64 6.85 4.10
CA THR A 105 7.57 6.32 5.48
C THR A 105 6.34 6.76 6.25
N ASP A 106 5.92 8.03 6.10
CA ASP A 106 4.74 8.55 6.79
C ASP A 106 3.47 7.81 6.35
N ALA A 107 3.35 7.53 5.04
CA ALA A 107 2.24 6.73 4.54
C ALA A 107 2.34 5.27 5.00
N ILE A 108 3.54 4.67 5.07
CA ILE A 108 3.72 3.31 5.59
C ILE A 108 3.19 3.23 7.02
N ASP A 109 3.60 4.14 7.90
CA ASP A 109 3.16 4.14 9.30
C ASP A 109 1.65 4.34 9.43
N LEU A 110 1.11 5.34 8.72
CA LEU A 110 -0.33 5.64 8.71
C LEU A 110 -1.16 4.45 8.21
N LEU A 111 -0.78 3.85 7.08
CA LEU A 111 -1.49 2.72 6.49
C LEU A 111 -1.50 1.50 7.43
N LEU A 112 -0.37 1.20 8.08
CA LEU A 112 -0.26 0.09 9.04
C LEU A 112 -1.08 0.35 10.30
N GLN A 113 -1.12 1.58 10.81
CA GLN A 113 -1.99 1.96 11.92
C GLN A 113 -3.48 1.78 11.58
N LEU A 114 -3.86 1.96 10.32
CA LEU A 114 -5.22 1.80 9.82
C LEU A 114 -5.54 0.38 9.36
N GLY A 115 -4.68 -0.60 9.66
CA GLY A 115 -4.93 -2.01 9.39
C GLY A 115 -4.54 -2.48 7.98
N ALA A 116 -3.58 -1.81 7.35
CA ALA A 116 -2.97 -2.36 6.14
C ALA A 116 -2.26 -3.68 6.48
N LYS A 117 -2.44 -4.68 5.61
CA LYS A 117 -1.81 -6.01 5.78
C LYS A 117 -0.33 -5.91 5.43
N VAL A 118 0.56 -6.01 6.45
CA VAL A 118 2.01 -5.81 6.30
C VAL A 118 2.64 -6.75 5.27
N ASP A 119 2.21 -8.00 5.22
CA ASP A 119 2.72 -9.04 4.32
C ASP A 119 1.79 -9.32 3.12
N ALA A 120 0.88 -8.38 2.78
CA ALA A 120 0.15 -8.48 1.51
C ALA A 120 1.13 -8.51 0.35
N SER A 121 0.83 -9.30 -0.68
CA SER A 121 1.64 -9.39 -1.90
C SER A 121 0.85 -8.97 -3.14
N ASN A 122 1.57 -8.43 -4.12
CA ASN A 122 1.04 -8.12 -5.43
C ASN A 122 0.92 -9.39 -6.30
N LYS A 123 0.55 -9.24 -7.59
CA LYS A 123 0.42 -10.36 -8.53
C LYS A 123 1.72 -11.09 -8.83
N MET A 124 2.87 -10.46 -8.57
CA MET A 124 4.19 -11.08 -8.70
C MET A 124 4.64 -11.74 -7.39
N GLY A 125 3.80 -11.77 -6.35
CA GLY A 125 4.16 -12.29 -5.03
C GLY A 125 5.01 -11.34 -4.20
N GLU A 126 5.31 -10.13 -4.68
CA GLU A 126 6.16 -9.18 -4.01
C GLU A 126 5.42 -8.51 -2.84
N THR A 127 6.05 -8.48 -1.67
CA THR A 127 5.56 -7.74 -0.50
C THR A 127 6.11 -6.32 -0.47
N ALA A 128 5.55 -5.49 0.40
CA ALA A 128 6.08 -4.15 0.67
C ALA A 128 7.57 -4.19 1.05
N LEU A 129 7.98 -5.14 1.88
CA LEU A 129 9.38 -5.28 2.30
C LEU A 129 10.30 -5.67 1.13
N ILE A 130 9.88 -6.59 0.25
CA ILE A 130 10.65 -6.94 -0.95
C ILE A 130 10.90 -5.70 -1.81
N LEU A 131 9.85 -4.91 -2.09
CA LEU A 131 9.99 -3.72 -2.92
C LEU A 131 10.81 -2.62 -2.26
N ALA A 132 10.69 -2.43 -0.94
CA ALA A 132 11.55 -1.51 -0.21
C ALA A 132 13.05 -1.88 -0.33
N VAL A 133 13.37 -3.18 -0.24
CA VAL A 133 14.74 -3.68 -0.43
C VAL A 133 15.23 -3.47 -1.86
N GLN A 134 14.44 -3.85 -2.86
CA GLN A 134 14.80 -3.69 -4.27
C GLN A 134 15.05 -2.22 -4.65
N GLN A 135 14.24 -1.31 -4.06
CA GLN A 135 14.37 0.14 -4.29
C GLN A 135 15.33 0.84 -3.31
N ARG A 136 16.00 0.07 -2.44
CA ARG A 136 16.97 0.58 -1.45
C ARG A 136 16.43 1.62 -0.48
N GLN A 137 15.18 1.50 -0.12
CA GLN A 137 14.48 2.40 0.82
C GLN A 137 14.77 1.97 2.26
N LEU A 138 15.95 2.29 2.79
CA LEU A 138 16.42 1.81 4.10
C LEU A 138 15.44 2.12 5.23
N ASP A 139 14.90 3.33 5.28
CA ASP A 139 13.99 3.74 6.37
C ASP A 139 12.65 3.00 6.27
N ALA A 140 12.14 2.79 5.05
CA ALA A 140 10.97 1.95 4.83
C ALA A 140 11.23 0.48 5.23
N VAL A 141 12.42 -0.07 4.94
CA VAL A 141 12.82 -1.42 5.37
C VAL A 141 12.81 -1.51 6.88
N LYS A 142 13.47 -0.58 7.59
CA LYS A 142 13.54 -0.56 9.06
C LYS A 142 12.12 -0.48 9.66
N LEU A 143 11.28 0.41 9.13
CA LEU A 143 9.92 0.61 9.61
C LEU A 143 9.06 -0.65 9.40
N LEU A 144 9.07 -1.24 8.20
CA LEU A 144 8.32 -2.46 7.90
C LEU A 144 8.74 -3.63 8.79
N LEU A 145 10.04 -3.81 9.02
CA LEU A 145 10.56 -4.84 9.94
C LEU A 145 10.09 -4.60 11.38
N ALA A 146 10.13 -3.35 11.85
CA ALA A 146 9.64 -2.97 13.18
C ALA A 146 8.13 -3.23 13.34
N LYS A 147 7.36 -3.17 12.24
CA LYS A 147 5.92 -3.48 12.19
C LYS A 147 5.63 -4.96 11.89
N GLY A 148 6.64 -5.82 11.91
CA GLY A 148 6.48 -7.27 11.83
C GLY A 148 6.44 -7.85 10.41
N ALA A 149 6.92 -7.12 9.40
CA ALA A 149 7.05 -7.67 8.05
C ALA A 149 7.98 -8.89 8.04
N ASN A 150 7.58 -9.95 7.36
CA ASN A 150 8.36 -11.19 7.26
C ASN A 150 9.44 -11.07 6.17
N PRO A 151 10.75 -11.05 6.53
CA PRO A 151 11.84 -10.91 5.56
C PRO A 151 12.11 -12.16 4.73
N ASP A 152 11.52 -13.29 5.09
CA ASP A 152 11.77 -14.59 4.45
C ASP A 152 10.63 -15.02 3.50
N ARG A 153 9.60 -14.19 3.36
CA ARG A 153 8.52 -14.42 2.40
C ARG A 153 9.05 -14.21 0.98
N LYS A 154 8.86 -15.23 0.13
CA LYS A 154 9.38 -15.24 -1.23
C LYS A 154 8.37 -14.67 -2.23
N ASP A 155 8.87 -13.97 -3.25
CA ASP A 155 8.08 -13.60 -4.42
C ASP A 155 7.80 -14.82 -5.34
N ALA A 156 6.87 -14.66 -6.28
CA ALA A 156 6.50 -15.72 -7.21
C ALA A 156 7.33 -15.67 -8.51
N ALA A 157 8.02 -14.56 -8.80
CA ALA A 157 8.71 -14.35 -10.05
C ALA A 157 10.12 -14.97 -10.04
N ALA A 158 10.90 -14.68 -9.00
CA ALA A 158 12.28 -15.15 -8.87
C ALA A 158 12.46 -16.17 -7.74
N GLY A 159 11.45 -16.35 -6.87
CA GLY A 159 11.54 -17.19 -5.69
C GLY A 159 12.45 -16.61 -4.60
N TYR A 160 12.72 -15.31 -4.62
CA TYR A 160 13.57 -14.63 -3.66
C TYR A 160 12.77 -13.90 -2.59
N SER A 161 13.29 -13.94 -1.38
CA SER A 161 12.81 -13.16 -0.25
C SER A 161 13.49 -11.79 -0.18
N ALA A 162 12.97 -10.89 0.67
CA ALA A 162 13.63 -9.62 0.96
C ALA A 162 15.07 -9.82 1.45
N ARG A 163 15.30 -10.84 2.28
CA ARG A 163 16.63 -11.25 2.74
C ARG A 163 17.55 -11.70 1.59
N ASP A 164 17.03 -12.49 0.65
CA ASP A 164 17.80 -12.97 -0.50
C ASP A 164 18.18 -11.81 -1.41
N TYR A 165 17.27 -10.87 -1.68
CA TYR A 165 17.58 -9.64 -2.43
C TYR A 165 18.64 -8.79 -1.73
N ALA A 166 18.55 -8.60 -0.41
CA ALA A 166 19.53 -7.83 0.36
C ALA A 166 20.94 -8.48 0.34
N LYS A 167 21.02 -9.81 0.41
CA LYS A 167 22.31 -10.53 0.30
C LYS A 167 22.97 -10.38 -1.08
N ARG A 168 22.16 -10.27 -2.12
CA ARG A 168 22.65 -10.12 -3.51
C ARG A 168 23.08 -8.69 -3.84
N ASP A 169 22.51 -7.68 -3.16
CA ASP A 169 22.91 -6.27 -3.36
C ASP A 169 24.06 -5.89 -2.43
N THR A 170 25.28 -6.15 -2.89
CA THR A 170 26.52 -5.85 -2.13
C THR A 170 26.75 -4.36 -1.89
N ARG A 171 26.00 -3.47 -2.57
CA ARG A 171 26.14 -2.01 -2.46
C ARG A 171 25.36 -1.43 -1.27
N ASN A 172 24.44 -2.19 -0.68
CA ASN A 172 23.63 -1.71 0.44
C ASN A 172 23.69 -2.67 1.64
N ARG A 173 24.83 -2.64 2.33
CA ARG A 173 25.08 -3.49 3.51
C ARG A 173 24.17 -3.14 4.70
N GLU A 174 23.69 -1.90 4.77
CA GLU A 174 22.84 -1.45 5.87
C GLU A 174 21.45 -2.11 5.83
N ILE A 175 20.90 -2.32 4.64
CA ILE A 175 19.63 -3.05 4.49
C ILE A 175 19.79 -4.50 4.96
N LEU A 176 20.86 -5.17 4.57
CA LEU A 176 21.13 -6.52 5.04
C LEU A 176 21.27 -6.56 6.56
N ALA A 177 22.05 -5.63 7.13
CA ALA A 177 22.22 -5.53 8.59
C ALA A 177 20.88 -5.28 9.31
N ALA A 178 20.00 -4.43 8.75
CA ALA A 178 18.67 -4.19 9.31
C ALA A 178 17.81 -5.47 9.32
N ILE A 179 17.85 -6.25 8.22
CA ILE A 179 17.10 -7.52 8.13
C ILE A 179 17.66 -8.58 9.08
N GLU A 180 18.97 -8.67 9.23
CA GLU A 180 19.62 -9.63 10.15
C GLU A 180 19.44 -9.22 11.62
N GLY A 181 19.34 -7.94 11.90
CA GLY A 181 19.06 -7.40 13.23
C GLY A 181 17.62 -7.57 13.67
N ALA A 182 16.66 -7.55 12.76
CA ALA A 182 15.23 -7.64 13.09
C ALA A 182 14.81 -8.97 13.75
N GLY A 183 15.59 -10.04 13.57
CA GLY A 183 15.35 -11.34 14.24
C GLY A 183 15.97 -11.46 15.63
N LYS A 184 16.79 -10.51 16.04
CA LYS A 184 17.42 -10.51 17.36
C LYS A 184 16.58 -9.66 18.29
N LYS A 185 15.89 -10.26 19.28
CA LYS A 185 15.37 -9.50 20.42
C LYS A 185 16.50 -8.60 20.94
N PRO A 186 16.19 -7.32 21.28
CA PRO A 186 17.21 -6.48 21.93
C PRO A 186 17.74 -7.28 23.13
N THR A 187 19.01 -7.60 23.12
CA THR A 187 19.71 -8.12 24.29
C THR A 187 19.48 -7.05 25.36
N PRO A 188 18.88 -7.37 26.52
CA PRO A 188 18.80 -6.40 27.60
C PRO A 188 20.20 -5.88 27.83
N ALA A 189 20.37 -4.56 27.80
CA ALA A 189 21.66 -3.92 28.09
C ALA A 189 22.23 -4.62 29.32
N LYS A 190 23.45 -5.16 29.19
CA LYS A 190 24.16 -5.77 30.33
C LYS A 190 24.08 -4.74 31.46
N LYS A 191 23.53 -5.19 32.59
CA LYS A 191 23.63 -4.49 33.87
C LYS A 191 25.09 -4.60 34.37
N GLU A 192 26.01 -4.12 33.61
CA GLU A 192 27.40 -3.92 34.05
C GLU A 192 27.61 -2.41 33.96
N ASP A 193 27.84 -1.81 35.13
CA ASP A 193 28.33 -0.48 35.47
C ASP A 193 27.42 0.44 36.27
N LEU A 194 26.47 -0.10 37.04
CA LEU A 194 25.83 0.73 38.07
C LEU A 194 26.47 0.59 39.46
N ASP A 195 27.37 -0.40 39.62
CA ASP A 195 28.07 -0.61 40.91
C ASP A 195 29.44 0.09 41.04
N SER A 196 29.95 0.70 39.96
CA SER A 196 31.21 1.45 39.98
C SER A 196 31.07 2.92 40.38
N PHE A 197 29.86 3.43 40.63
CA PHE A 197 29.60 4.81 41.05
C PHE A 197 29.21 4.92 42.53
N LYS A 198 29.68 4.00 43.39
CA LYS A 198 29.65 4.21 44.83
C LYS A 198 30.91 4.94 45.24
N LEU A 199 30.70 6.20 45.43
CA LEU A 199 31.43 7.21 46.26
C LEU A 199 32.62 6.71 47.09
N LYS A 200 33.73 7.34 46.80
CA LYS A 200 34.74 7.65 47.83
C LYS A 200 34.41 8.99 48.44
#